data_981cf3ba9a8542ba31e4d3a8cc551c60
#
_entry.id   981cf3ba9a8542ba31e4d3a8cc551c60
#
_cell.length_a   1.000
_cell.length_b   1.000
_cell.length_c   1.000
_cell.angle_alpha   90.00
_cell.angle_beta   90.00
_cell.angle_gamma   90.00
#
_symmetry.space_group_name_H-M   'P 1'
#
loop_
_entity.id
_entity.type
_entity.pdbx_description
1 polymer ?
#
loop_
_entity_poly.entity_id
_entity_poly.type
_entity_poly.pdbx_seq_one_letter_code
_entity_poly.pdbx_strand_id
1 'polypeptide(L)'
;LKLREVRDYLRLRGWYNGELTRARKRDTIDPGMALSATENHCDFCGRPLSGIHFERLADGRIRCNDCSATVIRDLSEFEELFWKTQTMMETCYNIQYTAPIAVSMTDAHSLARMQGRVFQPTTEVAGRVLGFARMEHGKYSLVVENGSPRMATINTVAHELTHIWQYQNWKQSDIAERYGKKYVELIYEGMAMWSEIQLLYILGETSEAQEQERQAEQRCDVYGIGFNLYRERYGILRDGTSPQLTPFHTYPPL
;
A
#
# COMPACT_ATOMS: atom_id res chain seq x y z
N LEU A 1 8.89 -18.75 8.35
CA LEU A 1 10.27 -18.65 7.81
C LEU A 1 11.24 -18.17 8.87
N LYS A 2 12.42 -18.78 9.01
CA LYS A 2 13.50 -18.26 9.84
C LYS A 2 14.29 -17.21 9.04
N LEU A 3 15.02 -16.33 9.72
CA LEU A 3 15.87 -15.29 9.08
C LEU A 3 16.75 -15.84 7.93
N ARG A 4 17.23 -17.08 8.08
CA ARG A 4 18.02 -17.76 7.05
C ARG A 4 17.20 -18.03 5.79
N GLU A 5 15.97 -18.50 5.95
CA GLU A 5 15.05 -18.82 4.85
C GLU A 5 14.64 -17.57 4.05
N VAL A 6 14.38 -16.45 4.75
CA VAL A 6 14.12 -15.15 4.09
C VAL A 6 15.35 -14.72 3.27
N ARG A 7 16.55 -14.80 3.84
CA ARG A 7 17.78 -14.44 3.11
C ARG A 7 18.05 -15.34 1.91
N ASP A 8 17.83 -16.65 2.06
CA ASP A 8 18.04 -17.62 1.00
C ASP A 8 17.02 -17.40 -0.13
N TYR A 9 15.76 -17.13 0.21
CA TYR A 9 14.74 -16.75 -0.77
C TYR A 9 15.12 -15.49 -1.55
N LEU A 10 15.54 -14.42 -0.87
CA LEU A 10 15.93 -13.16 -1.50
C LEU A 10 17.17 -13.32 -2.40
N ARG A 11 18.13 -14.20 -2.01
CA ARG A 11 19.29 -14.52 -2.83
C ARG A 11 18.92 -15.31 -4.10
N LEU A 12 18.06 -16.32 -3.98
CA LEU A 12 17.61 -17.13 -5.11
C LEU A 12 16.90 -16.30 -6.18
N ARG A 13 16.22 -15.23 -5.79
CA ARG A 13 15.53 -14.30 -6.69
C ARG A 13 16.42 -13.16 -7.19
N GLY A 14 17.68 -13.09 -6.78
CA GLY A 14 18.58 -11.99 -7.13
C GLY A 14 18.24 -10.65 -6.46
N TRP A 15 17.33 -10.66 -5.47
CA TRP A 15 16.89 -9.46 -4.76
C TRP A 15 17.77 -9.09 -3.55
N TYR A 16 18.70 -9.95 -3.21
CA TYR A 16 19.61 -9.77 -2.09
C TYR A 16 21.06 -9.98 -2.50
N ASN A 17 21.82 -8.89 -2.49
CA ASN A 17 23.28 -8.86 -2.73
C ASN A 17 24.10 -8.51 -1.48
N GLY A 18 23.49 -8.63 -0.26
CA GLY A 18 24.16 -8.31 1.00
C GLY A 18 23.58 -7.11 1.74
N GLU A 19 22.93 -6.19 1.04
CA GLU A 19 22.27 -5.00 1.62
C GLU A 19 20.87 -4.87 1.05
N LEU A 20 19.86 -4.78 1.95
CA LEU A 20 18.57 -4.17 1.60
C LEU A 20 18.85 -2.67 1.56
N THR A 21 19.11 -2.14 0.41
CA THR A 21 19.20 -0.71 0.24
C THR A 21 17.81 -0.12 0.51
N ARG A 22 17.70 0.80 1.49
CA ARG A 22 16.66 1.84 1.46
C ARG A 22 16.58 2.32 0.03
N ALA A 23 15.36 2.41 -0.53
CA ALA A 23 15.13 2.80 -1.91
C ALA A 23 16.25 3.69 -2.43
N ARG A 24 17.05 3.18 -3.33
CA ARG A 24 18.23 3.89 -3.80
C ARG A 24 17.76 5.28 -4.21
N LYS A 25 18.36 6.32 -3.62
CA LYS A 25 18.41 7.61 -4.28
C LYS A 25 18.74 7.30 -5.72
N ARG A 26 17.85 7.71 -6.63
CA ARG A 26 17.94 7.57 -8.08
C ARG A 26 19.39 7.44 -8.53
N ASP A 27 19.85 6.21 -8.68
CA ASP A 27 21.00 5.97 -9.52
C ASP A 27 20.47 6.09 -10.94
N THR A 28 21.02 7.03 -11.65
CA THR A 28 20.87 7.33 -13.06
C THR A 28 20.23 6.20 -13.84
N ILE A 29 18.98 6.43 -14.30
CA ILE A 29 18.35 5.66 -15.36
C ILE A 29 19.35 5.60 -16.51
N ASP A 30 19.70 4.38 -16.92
CA ASP A 30 20.48 4.15 -18.12
C ASP A 30 19.83 4.94 -19.28
N PRO A 31 20.53 5.87 -19.93
CA PRO A 31 19.95 6.66 -21.02
C PRO A 31 19.43 5.84 -22.20
N GLY A 32 19.72 4.53 -22.24
CA GLY A 32 19.26 3.60 -23.26
C GLY A 32 17.87 3.00 -23.04
N MET A 33 17.27 3.16 -21.83
CA MET A 33 15.88 2.81 -21.52
C MET A 33 15.03 4.06 -21.29
N ALA A 34 15.11 5.02 -22.20
CA ALA A 34 14.11 6.06 -22.31
C ALA A 34 12.80 5.37 -22.77
N LEU A 35 11.94 4.99 -21.80
CA LEU A 35 10.51 4.87 -22.03
C LEU A 35 10.12 6.15 -22.77
N SER A 36 9.51 6.02 -23.92
CA SER A 36 9.14 7.15 -24.77
C SER A 36 8.38 8.16 -23.92
N ALA A 37 8.89 9.38 -23.84
CA ALA A 37 8.46 10.47 -22.96
C ALA A 37 7.05 11.02 -23.31
N THR A 38 6.09 10.20 -23.70
CA THR A 38 4.80 10.64 -24.27
C THR A 38 3.56 10.01 -23.66
N GLU A 39 3.65 9.04 -22.75
CA GLU A 39 2.45 8.51 -22.13
C GLU A 39 2.29 9.08 -20.71
N ASN A 40 1.42 10.09 -20.59
CA ASN A 40 0.94 10.52 -19.27
C ASN A 40 0.07 9.41 -18.68
N HIS A 41 0.24 9.15 -17.39
CA HIS A 41 -0.60 8.23 -16.62
C HIS A 41 -1.37 9.00 -15.57
N CYS A 42 -2.52 8.49 -15.17
CA CYS A 42 -3.26 9.01 -14.04
C CYS A 42 -2.47 8.78 -12.74
N ASP A 43 -2.20 9.84 -11.97
CA ASP A 43 -1.45 9.75 -10.72
C ASP A 43 -2.19 9.00 -9.59
N PHE A 44 -3.43 8.56 -9.83
CA PHE A 44 -4.26 7.89 -8.82
C PHE A 44 -4.55 6.43 -9.14
N CYS A 45 -4.77 6.07 -10.40
CA CYS A 45 -5.07 4.70 -10.79
C CYS A 45 -4.05 4.10 -11.77
N GLY A 46 -3.00 4.84 -12.15
CA GLY A 46 -1.95 4.35 -13.04
C GLY A 46 -2.35 4.18 -14.52
N ARG A 47 -3.63 4.39 -14.86
CA ARG A 47 -4.13 4.20 -16.23
C ARG A 47 -3.39 5.11 -17.23
N PRO A 48 -2.96 4.60 -18.41
CA PRO A 48 -2.48 5.45 -19.50
C PRO A 48 -3.55 6.45 -19.94
N LEU A 49 -3.17 7.68 -20.22
CA LEU A 49 -4.08 8.78 -20.56
C LEU A 49 -4.15 9.07 -22.06
N SER A 50 -3.55 8.25 -22.91
CA SER A 50 -3.62 8.41 -24.35
C SER A 50 -5.07 8.31 -24.84
N GLY A 51 -5.58 9.38 -25.44
CA GLY A 51 -6.96 9.45 -25.93
C GLY A 51 -8.04 9.55 -24.85
N ILE A 52 -7.68 9.75 -23.59
CA ILE A 52 -8.59 9.88 -22.45
C ILE A 52 -8.57 11.32 -21.94
N HIS A 53 -9.74 11.86 -21.64
CA HIS A 53 -9.82 13.16 -20.96
C HIS A 53 -9.28 13.08 -19.55
N PHE A 54 -8.52 14.07 -19.15
CA PHE A 54 -7.95 14.20 -17.83
C PHE A 54 -7.89 15.66 -17.38
N GLU A 55 -7.79 15.89 -16.09
CA GLU A 55 -7.49 17.19 -15.51
C GLU A 55 -6.08 17.23 -14.94
N ARG A 56 -5.47 18.42 -14.98
CA ARG A 56 -4.23 18.69 -14.26
C ARG A 56 -4.55 19.47 -12.99
N LEU A 57 -4.17 18.90 -11.85
CA LEU A 57 -4.38 19.53 -10.55
C LEU A 57 -3.39 20.69 -10.32
N ALA A 58 -3.72 21.58 -9.41
CA ALA A 58 -2.89 22.74 -9.07
C ALA A 58 -1.50 22.36 -8.54
N ASP A 59 -1.35 21.17 -7.99
CA ASP A 59 -0.09 20.62 -7.49
C ASP A 59 0.74 19.90 -8.57
N GLY A 60 0.28 19.94 -9.83
CA GLY A 60 0.95 19.37 -10.99
C GLY A 60 0.60 17.94 -11.34
N ARG A 61 -0.19 17.25 -10.50
CA ARG A 61 -0.65 15.89 -10.77
C ARG A 61 -1.71 15.84 -11.86
N ILE A 62 -1.88 14.65 -12.44
CA ILE A 62 -2.85 14.38 -13.51
C ILE A 62 -3.86 13.34 -13.03
N ARG A 63 -5.15 13.61 -13.25
CA ARG A 63 -6.24 12.74 -12.83
C ARG A 63 -7.20 12.49 -13.99
N CYS A 64 -7.47 11.20 -14.30
CA CYS A 64 -8.44 10.83 -15.33
C CYS A 64 -9.88 11.16 -14.90
N ASN A 65 -10.82 11.22 -15.85
CA ASN A 65 -12.22 11.54 -15.56
C ASN A 65 -12.88 10.55 -14.58
N ASP A 66 -12.58 9.25 -14.69
CA ASP A 66 -13.16 8.24 -13.80
C ASP A 66 -12.73 8.50 -12.34
N CYS A 67 -11.46 8.81 -12.13
CA CYS A 67 -10.95 9.21 -10.83
C CYS A 67 -11.57 10.52 -10.35
N SER A 68 -11.74 11.52 -11.23
CA SER A 68 -12.34 12.81 -10.90
C SER A 68 -13.81 12.69 -10.49
N ALA A 69 -14.53 11.76 -11.09
CA ALA A 69 -15.94 11.50 -10.81
C ALA A 69 -16.20 10.92 -9.40
N THR A 70 -15.17 10.31 -8.78
CA THR A 70 -15.30 9.58 -7.51
C THR A 70 -14.47 10.18 -6.38
N VAL A 71 -14.09 11.44 -6.50
CA VAL A 71 -13.25 12.14 -5.52
C VAL A 71 -13.96 12.32 -4.18
N ILE A 72 -13.31 11.91 -3.10
CA ILE A 72 -13.74 12.16 -1.73
C ILE A 72 -13.36 13.60 -1.34
N ARG A 73 -14.35 14.41 -0.96
CA ARG A 73 -14.16 15.86 -0.77
C ARG A 73 -14.31 16.34 0.66
N ASP A 74 -15.06 15.64 1.47
CA ASP A 74 -15.31 16.05 2.84
C ASP A 74 -15.12 14.91 3.84
N LEU A 75 -14.93 15.30 5.10
CA LEU A 75 -14.64 14.37 6.18
C LEU A 75 -15.77 13.37 6.42
N SER A 76 -17.02 13.79 6.29
CA SER A 76 -18.17 12.90 6.52
C SER A 76 -18.22 11.77 5.49
N GLU A 77 -17.99 12.09 4.22
CA GLU A 77 -17.90 11.09 3.15
C GLU A 77 -16.71 10.14 3.41
N PHE A 78 -15.59 10.67 3.86
CA PHE A 78 -14.43 9.86 4.22
C PHE A 78 -14.70 8.96 5.43
N GLU A 79 -15.32 9.47 6.50
CA GLU A 79 -15.67 8.68 7.68
C GLU A 79 -16.60 7.51 7.31
N GLU A 80 -17.61 7.74 6.48
CA GLU A 80 -18.49 6.68 6.00
C GLU A 80 -17.70 5.61 5.22
N LEU A 81 -16.79 6.03 4.34
CA LEU A 81 -15.95 5.13 3.56
C LEU A 81 -14.98 4.35 4.46
N PHE A 82 -14.37 5.01 5.42
CA PHE A 82 -13.49 4.38 6.40
C PHE A 82 -14.21 3.27 7.17
N TRP A 83 -15.38 3.57 7.75
CA TRP A 83 -16.15 2.58 8.51
C TRP A 83 -16.59 1.39 7.65
N LYS A 84 -16.96 1.62 6.40
CA LYS A 84 -17.27 0.56 5.45
C LYS A 84 -16.05 -0.31 5.17
N THR A 85 -14.90 0.31 4.91
CA THR A 85 -13.65 -0.42 4.63
C THR A 85 -13.18 -1.20 5.86
N GLN A 86 -13.25 -0.62 7.05
CA GLN A 86 -12.94 -1.33 8.28
C GLN A 86 -13.84 -2.56 8.47
N THR A 87 -15.16 -2.40 8.33
CA THR A 87 -16.13 -3.50 8.44
C THR A 87 -15.86 -4.60 7.42
N MET A 88 -15.49 -4.22 6.18
CA MET A 88 -15.11 -5.20 5.16
C MET A 88 -13.87 -5.98 5.56
N MET A 89 -12.81 -5.31 6.04
CA MET A 89 -11.60 -5.99 6.50
C MET A 89 -11.87 -6.92 7.68
N GLU A 90 -12.65 -6.48 8.67
CA GLU A 90 -13.07 -7.30 9.80
C GLU A 90 -13.81 -8.55 9.34
N THR A 91 -14.74 -8.40 8.39
CA THR A 91 -15.55 -9.50 7.86
C THR A 91 -14.73 -10.45 6.98
N CYS A 92 -14.01 -9.88 6.00
CA CYS A 92 -13.30 -10.67 4.99
C CYS A 92 -12.10 -11.40 5.54
N TYR A 93 -11.43 -10.83 6.54
CA TYR A 93 -10.25 -11.41 7.16
C TYR A 93 -10.53 -12.01 8.56
N ASN A 94 -11.78 -11.95 9.03
CA ASN A 94 -12.18 -12.42 10.36
C ASN A 94 -11.29 -11.85 11.47
N ILE A 95 -11.13 -10.53 11.49
CA ILE A 95 -10.31 -9.78 12.45
C ILE A 95 -11.16 -8.76 13.21
N GLN A 96 -10.60 -8.18 14.26
CA GLN A 96 -11.21 -7.06 15.00
C GLN A 96 -10.17 -6.01 15.35
N TYR A 97 -10.58 -4.74 15.32
CA TYR A 97 -9.79 -3.64 15.84
C TYR A 97 -10.18 -3.39 17.29
N THR A 98 -9.21 -3.54 18.21
CA THR A 98 -9.46 -3.56 19.66
C THR A 98 -9.53 -2.17 20.29
N ALA A 99 -9.15 -1.13 19.56
CA ALA A 99 -9.15 0.25 20.04
C ALA A 99 -9.73 1.21 18.99
N PRO A 100 -10.34 2.33 19.43
CA PRO A 100 -10.83 3.36 18.52
C PRO A 100 -9.72 3.93 17.64
N ILE A 101 -10.08 4.26 16.40
CA ILE A 101 -9.20 4.85 15.41
C ILE A 101 -9.73 6.24 15.07
N ALA A 102 -8.95 7.28 15.35
CA ALA A 102 -9.27 8.63 14.94
C ALA A 102 -8.93 8.80 13.45
N VAL A 103 -9.84 9.39 12.68
CA VAL A 103 -9.64 9.60 11.25
C VAL A 103 -9.62 11.09 10.91
N SER A 104 -8.84 11.46 9.91
CA SER A 104 -8.77 12.84 9.44
C SER A 104 -8.32 12.91 7.99
N MET A 105 -8.58 14.04 7.36
CA MET A 105 -8.12 14.36 6.00
C MET A 105 -7.20 15.55 6.02
N THR A 106 -6.26 15.60 5.09
CA THR A 106 -5.37 16.74 4.90
C THR A 106 -5.00 16.90 3.43
N ASP A 107 -4.42 18.03 3.05
CA ASP A 107 -3.91 18.23 1.69
C ASP A 107 -2.59 17.45 1.47
N ALA A 108 -2.26 17.22 0.19
CA ALA A 108 -1.08 16.44 -0.21
C ALA A 108 0.25 16.99 0.33
N HIS A 109 0.40 18.31 0.40
CA HIS A 109 1.61 18.97 0.92
C HIS A 109 1.75 18.78 2.43
N SER A 110 0.63 18.92 3.15
CA SER A 110 0.57 18.68 4.58
C SER A 110 0.81 17.23 4.93
N LEU A 111 0.24 16.29 4.16
CA LEU A 111 0.48 14.85 4.30
C LEU A 111 1.97 14.52 4.15
N ALA A 112 2.62 15.05 3.11
CA ALA A 112 4.05 14.87 2.90
C ALA A 112 4.90 15.43 4.05
N ARG A 113 4.57 16.63 4.53
CA ARG A 113 5.25 17.26 5.69
C ARG A 113 5.10 16.44 6.96
N MET A 114 3.91 15.90 7.24
CA MET A 114 3.65 15.06 8.41
C MET A 114 4.51 13.79 8.40
N GLN A 115 4.94 13.35 7.22
CA GLN A 115 5.85 12.21 7.03
C GLN A 115 7.33 12.62 6.95
N GLY A 116 7.65 13.91 7.16
CA GLY A 116 9.02 14.43 7.04
C GLY A 116 9.54 14.46 5.59
N ARG A 117 8.64 14.52 4.61
CA ARG A 117 8.95 14.52 3.17
C ARG A 117 8.56 15.85 2.53
N VAL A 118 9.19 16.16 1.41
CA VAL A 118 8.76 17.26 0.53
C VAL A 118 7.81 16.67 -0.51
N PHE A 119 6.64 17.28 -0.67
CA PHE A 119 5.71 16.88 -1.71
C PHE A 119 6.35 17.04 -3.10
N GLN A 120 6.21 16.03 -3.92
CA GLN A 120 6.59 16.06 -5.33
C GLN A 120 5.44 15.45 -6.14
N PRO A 121 4.95 16.13 -7.19
CA PRO A 121 4.07 15.49 -8.14
C PRO A 121 4.83 14.31 -8.76
N THR A 122 4.23 13.14 -8.79
CA THR A 122 4.84 11.95 -9.35
C THR A 122 3.95 11.38 -10.43
N THR A 123 4.56 10.97 -11.54
CA THR A 123 3.91 10.19 -12.58
C THR A 123 3.99 8.69 -12.30
N GLU A 124 4.68 8.28 -11.23
CA GLU A 124 4.82 6.89 -10.81
C GLU A 124 3.89 6.63 -9.62
N VAL A 125 2.81 5.91 -9.85
CA VAL A 125 1.80 5.53 -8.84
C VAL A 125 2.43 4.78 -7.66
N ALA A 126 3.40 3.93 -7.94
CA ALA A 126 4.05 3.05 -6.96
C ALA A 126 4.84 3.76 -5.84
N GLY A 127 5.10 5.05 -5.96
CA GLY A 127 5.90 5.80 -4.96
C GLY A 127 5.09 6.75 -4.09
N ARG A 128 3.76 6.85 -4.31
CA ARG A 128 2.96 7.86 -3.66
C ARG A 128 2.20 7.33 -2.46
N VAL A 129 2.37 8.03 -1.36
CA VAL A 129 1.61 7.77 -0.13
C VAL A 129 0.39 8.69 -0.11
N LEU A 130 -0.80 8.10 -0.10
CA LEU A 130 -2.10 8.81 -0.03
C LEU A 130 -2.66 8.89 1.40
N GLY A 131 -2.00 8.24 2.34
CA GLY A 131 -2.37 8.24 3.75
C GLY A 131 -1.27 7.66 4.61
N PHE A 132 -1.44 7.67 5.90
CA PHE A 132 -0.60 6.94 6.85
C PHE A 132 -1.33 6.68 8.16
N ALA A 133 -0.97 5.58 8.80
CA ALA A 133 -1.39 5.23 10.14
C ALA A 133 -0.36 5.67 11.18
N ARG A 134 -0.84 6.04 12.37
CA ARG A 134 -0.02 6.40 13.52
C ARG A 134 -0.47 5.67 14.78
N MET A 135 0.49 5.31 15.58
CA MET A 135 0.27 4.88 16.97
C MET A 135 1.11 5.75 17.90
N GLU A 136 0.44 6.58 18.68
CA GLU A 136 1.06 7.47 19.64
C GLU A 136 0.40 7.30 21.02
N HIS A 137 1.19 6.92 22.03
CA HIS A 137 0.69 6.71 23.40
C HIS A 137 -0.53 5.78 23.49
N GLY A 138 -0.56 4.72 22.67
CA GLY A 138 -1.66 3.75 22.63
C GLY A 138 -2.93 4.25 21.94
N LYS A 139 -2.89 5.42 21.29
CA LYS A 139 -3.97 5.95 20.45
C LYS A 139 -3.62 5.72 18.99
N TYR A 140 -4.61 5.33 18.20
CA TYR A 140 -4.46 5.06 16.78
C TYR A 140 -5.13 6.16 15.96
N SER A 141 -4.47 6.59 14.91
CA SER A 141 -5.02 7.55 13.96
C SER A 141 -4.65 7.19 12.53
N LEU A 142 -5.54 7.53 11.62
CA LEU A 142 -5.36 7.37 10.18
C LEU A 142 -5.64 8.71 9.50
N VAL A 143 -4.70 9.15 8.70
CA VAL A 143 -4.78 10.40 7.95
C VAL A 143 -4.74 10.06 6.47
N VAL A 144 -5.68 10.60 5.68
CA VAL A 144 -5.67 10.44 4.22
C VAL A 144 -5.62 11.79 3.51
N GLU A 145 -5.20 11.73 2.26
CA GLU A 145 -5.19 12.90 1.41
C GLU A 145 -6.61 13.26 0.95
N ASN A 146 -6.99 14.53 1.17
CA ASN A 146 -8.23 15.09 0.65
C ASN A 146 -8.17 15.18 -0.89
N GLY A 147 -9.27 14.84 -1.54
CA GLY A 147 -9.37 14.89 -3.00
C GLY A 147 -8.83 13.63 -3.70
N SER A 148 -8.55 12.57 -2.97
CA SER A 148 -8.28 11.25 -3.56
C SER A 148 -9.55 10.59 -4.08
N PRO A 149 -9.47 9.85 -5.21
CA PRO A 149 -10.59 9.06 -5.72
C PRO A 149 -11.02 7.97 -4.72
N ARG A 150 -12.30 7.61 -4.75
CA ARG A 150 -12.88 6.62 -3.83
C ARG A 150 -12.07 5.32 -3.77
N MET A 151 -11.71 4.72 -4.90
CA MET A 151 -11.00 3.44 -4.91
C MET A 151 -9.57 3.58 -4.36
N ALA A 152 -8.85 4.62 -4.74
CA ALA A 152 -7.54 4.92 -4.16
C ALA A 152 -7.61 5.14 -2.65
N THR A 153 -8.70 5.77 -2.16
CA THR A 153 -8.94 5.95 -0.73
C THR A 153 -9.23 4.62 -0.02
N ILE A 154 -10.08 3.76 -0.59
CA ILE A 154 -10.35 2.41 -0.03
C ILE A 154 -9.05 1.62 0.11
N ASN A 155 -8.25 1.62 -0.94
CA ASN A 155 -6.99 0.90 -0.97
C ASN A 155 -6.00 1.41 0.08
N THR A 156 -5.83 2.73 0.15
CA THR A 156 -5.02 3.37 1.19
C THR A 156 -5.53 3.04 2.60
N VAL A 157 -6.85 3.12 2.83
CA VAL A 157 -7.45 2.79 4.13
C VAL A 157 -7.20 1.33 4.50
N ALA A 158 -7.33 0.40 3.55
CA ALA A 158 -7.06 -1.02 3.81
C ALA A 158 -5.58 -1.28 4.18
N HIS A 159 -4.66 -0.62 3.47
CA HIS A 159 -3.23 -0.65 3.77
C HIS A 159 -2.95 -0.16 5.20
N GLU A 160 -3.43 1.02 5.52
CA GLU A 160 -3.18 1.67 6.81
C GLU A 160 -3.91 0.95 7.98
N LEU A 161 -5.10 0.41 7.75
CA LEU A 161 -5.79 -0.44 8.71
C LEU A 161 -5.00 -1.71 9.00
N THR A 162 -4.30 -2.27 8.03
CA THR A 162 -3.39 -3.39 8.26
C THR A 162 -2.27 -3.01 9.22
N HIS A 163 -1.67 -1.82 9.06
CA HIS A 163 -0.67 -1.34 10.02
C HIS A 163 -1.25 -1.12 11.41
N ILE A 164 -2.45 -0.56 11.52
CA ILE A 164 -3.11 -0.41 12.83
C ILE A 164 -3.35 -1.77 13.48
N TRP A 165 -3.82 -2.76 12.71
CA TRP A 165 -3.97 -4.13 13.21
C TRP A 165 -2.63 -4.73 13.68
N GLN A 166 -1.57 -4.54 12.91
CA GLN A 166 -0.22 -4.97 13.28
C GLN A 166 0.25 -4.32 14.59
N TYR A 167 0.04 -3.01 14.76
CA TYR A 167 0.39 -2.30 16.00
C TYR A 167 -0.41 -2.80 17.21
N GLN A 168 -1.63 -3.25 17.04
CA GLN A 168 -2.47 -3.80 18.11
C GLN A 168 -2.10 -5.25 18.48
N ASN A 169 -1.58 -6.02 17.54
CA ASN A 169 -1.40 -7.46 17.69
C ASN A 169 0.05 -7.92 17.72
N TRP A 170 0.97 -7.12 17.19
CA TRP A 170 2.39 -7.49 17.13
C TRP A 170 3.25 -6.59 18.00
N LYS A 171 4.28 -7.19 18.59
CA LYS A 171 5.38 -6.44 19.19
C LYS A 171 6.50 -6.33 18.16
N GLN A 172 6.88 -5.12 17.80
CA GLN A 172 7.95 -4.87 16.84
C GLN A 172 9.29 -5.49 17.28
N SER A 173 9.56 -5.54 18.59
CA SER A 173 10.73 -6.24 19.15
C SER A 173 10.79 -7.70 18.75
N ASP A 174 9.67 -8.41 18.83
CA ASP A 174 9.60 -9.84 18.56
C ASP A 174 9.79 -10.12 17.07
N ILE A 175 9.21 -9.27 16.21
CA ILE A 175 9.47 -9.29 14.76
C ILE A 175 10.94 -9.02 14.46
N ALA A 176 11.53 -8.01 15.11
CA ALA A 176 12.94 -7.66 14.92
C ALA A 176 13.89 -8.76 15.43
N GLU A 177 13.56 -9.43 16.53
CA GLU A 177 14.33 -10.56 17.05
C GLU A 177 14.27 -11.75 16.10
N ARG A 178 13.07 -12.08 15.60
CA ARG A 178 12.85 -13.25 14.76
C ARG A 178 13.43 -13.10 13.36
N TYR A 179 13.18 -11.98 12.70
CA TYR A 179 13.54 -11.77 11.29
C TYR A 179 14.75 -10.86 11.10
N GLY A 180 15.16 -10.13 12.14
CA GLY A 180 16.20 -9.13 12.12
C GLY A 180 15.67 -7.72 11.84
N LYS A 181 16.21 -6.72 12.53
CA LYS A 181 15.76 -5.31 12.51
C LYS A 181 15.58 -4.75 11.09
N LYS A 182 16.48 -5.11 10.17
CA LYS A 182 16.44 -4.63 8.79
C LYS A 182 15.29 -5.17 7.94
N TYR A 183 14.60 -6.22 8.41
CA TYR A 183 13.46 -6.82 7.72
C TYR A 183 12.11 -6.46 8.32
N VAL A 184 12.08 -5.70 9.41
CA VAL A 184 10.82 -5.30 10.06
C VAL A 184 9.92 -4.58 9.07
N GLU A 185 10.43 -3.55 8.41
CA GLU A 185 9.68 -2.79 7.40
C GLU A 185 9.13 -3.70 6.29
N LEU A 186 9.95 -4.60 5.77
CA LEU A 186 9.53 -5.56 4.74
C LEU A 186 8.37 -6.47 5.22
N ILE A 187 8.41 -6.93 6.49
CA ILE A 187 7.35 -7.77 7.06
C ILE A 187 6.04 -6.98 7.21
N TYR A 188 6.12 -5.73 7.64
CA TYR A 188 4.95 -4.87 7.84
C TYR A 188 4.33 -4.46 6.50
N GLU A 189 5.14 -3.88 5.61
CA GLU A 189 4.67 -3.38 4.32
C GLU A 189 4.21 -4.50 3.38
N GLY A 190 4.90 -5.63 3.39
CA GLY A 190 4.51 -6.78 2.57
C GLY A 190 3.13 -7.34 2.94
N MET A 191 2.79 -7.38 4.23
CA MET A 191 1.46 -7.77 4.67
C MET A 191 0.40 -6.75 4.26
N ALA A 192 0.69 -5.46 4.41
CA ALA A 192 -0.22 -4.39 4.03
C ALA A 192 -0.52 -4.42 2.52
N MET A 193 0.50 -4.56 1.68
CA MET A 193 0.35 -4.75 0.23
C MET A 193 -0.48 -6.00 -0.12
N TRP A 194 -0.21 -7.13 0.55
CA TRP A 194 -0.98 -8.35 0.32
C TRP A 194 -2.46 -8.15 0.66
N SER A 195 -2.75 -7.52 1.80
CA SER A 195 -4.13 -7.35 2.27
C SER A 195 -4.94 -6.39 1.39
N GLU A 196 -4.34 -5.28 0.94
CA GLU A 196 -5.01 -4.32 0.07
C GLU A 196 -5.33 -4.93 -1.30
N ILE A 197 -4.38 -5.65 -1.91
CA ILE A 197 -4.59 -6.30 -3.21
C ILE A 197 -5.64 -7.42 -3.10
N GLN A 198 -5.58 -8.24 -2.06
CA GLN A 198 -6.58 -9.28 -1.82
C GLN A 198 -7.97 -8.68 -1.60
N LEU A 199 -8.08 -7.55 -0.90
CA LEU A 199 -9.36 -6.86 -0.70
C LEU A 199 -9.95 -6.36 -2.01
N LEU A 200 -9.14 -5.83 -2.93
CA LEU A 200 -9.62 -5.43 -4.27
C LEU A 200 -10.26 -6.60 -5.03
N TYR A 201 -9.66 -7.79 -4.99
CA TYR A 201 -10.26 -8.99 -5.59
C TYR A 201 -11.59 -9.36 -4.93
N ILE A 202 -11.68 -9.29 -3.61
CA ILE A 202 -12.92 -9.57 -2.87
C ILE A 202 -14.02 -8.56 -3.23
N LEU A 203 -13.67 -7.30 -3.47
CA LEU A 203 -14.59 -6.26 -3.91
C LEU A 203 -15.03 -6.38 -5.37
N GLY A 204 -14.42 -7.29 -6.15
CA GLY A 204 -14.70 -7.45 -7.58
C GLY A 204 -13.97 -6.43 -8.46
N GLU A 205 -13.07 -5.63 -7.90
CA GLU A 205 -12.25 -4.63 -8.62
C GLU A 205 -11.07 -5.30 -9.33
N THR A 206 -11.40 -6.32 -10.13
CA THR A 206 -10.43 -7.27 -10.71
C THR A 206 -9.35 -6.59 -11.55
N SER A 207 -9.72 -5.59 -12.36
CA SER A 207 -8.77 -4.89 -13.22
C SER A 207 -7.74 -4.09 -12.42
N GLU A 208 -8.19 -3.39 -11.38
CA GLU A 208 -7.34 -2.63 -10.46
C GLU A 208 -6.43 -3.58 -9.66
N ALA A 209 -7.02 -4.66 -9.13
CA ALA A 209 -6.30 -5.68 -8.38
C ALA A 209 -5.17 -6.32 -9.20
N GLN A 210 -5.45 -6.68 -10.45
CA GLN A 210 -4.44 -7.25 -11.36
C GLN A 210 -3.31 -6.28 -11.66
N GLU A 211 -3.63 -5.00 -11.89
CA GLU A 211 -2.60 -4.00 -12.16
C GLU A 211 -1.72 -3.75 -10.93
N GLN A 212 -2.32 -3.64 -9.73
CA GLN A 212 -1.56 -3.47 -8.49
C GLN A 212 -0.73 -4.71 -8.15
N GLU A 213 -1.29 -5.91 -8.33
CA GLU A 213 -0.54 -7.16 -8.17
C GLU A 213 0.68 -7.19 -9.10
N ARG A 214 0.50 -6.87 -10.38
CA ARG A 214 1.57 -6.83 -11.38
C ARG A 214 2.65 -5.80 -11.00
N GLN A 215 2.26 -4.61 -10.55
CA GLN A 215 3.20 -3.58 -10.09
C GLN A 215 3.96 -4.04 -8.85
N ALA A 216 3.26 -4.61 -7.86
CA ALA A 216 3.87 -5.12 -6.65
C ALA A 216 4.88 -6.25 -6.93
N GLU A 217 4.56 -7.14 -7.86
CA GLU A 217 5.48 -8.21 -8.28
C GLU A 217 6.80 -7.71 -8.84
N GLN A 218 6.77 -6.59 -9.55
CA GLN A 218 7.93 -6.01 -10.23
C GLN A 218 8.77 -5.10 -9.34
N ARG A 219 8.25 -4.67 -8.18
CA ARG A 219 8.99 -3.81 -7.25
C ARG A 219 10.13 -4.56 -6.58
N CYS A 220 11.29 -3.89 -6.49
CA CYS A 220 12.50 -4.40 -5.83
C CYS A 220 12.77 -3.74 -4.47
N ASP A 221 11.75 -3.10 -3.88
CA ASP A 221 11.81 -2.48 -2.56
C ASP A 221 11.09 -3.33 -1.48
N VAL A 222 11.01 -2.81 -0.25
CA VAL A 222 10.38 -3.52 0.88
C VAL A 222 8.92 -3.89 0.63
N TYR A 223 8.20 -3.09 -0.15
CA TYR A 223 6.80 -3.32 -0.51
C TYR A 223 6.67 -4.55 -1.41
N GLY A 224 7.34 -4.54 -2.57
CA GLY A 224 7.22 -5.61 -3.55
C GLY A 224 7.87 -6.90 -3.11
N ILE A 225 9.06 -6.84 -2.50
CA ILE A 225 9.72 -8.02 -1.94
C ILE A 225 8.86 -8.63 -0.83
N GLY A 226 8.34 -7.80 0.06
CA GLY A 226 7.44 -8.23 1.12
C GLY A 226 6.15 -8.85 0.57
N PHE A 227 5.47 -8.18 -0.37
CA PHE A 227 4.30 -8.72 -1.04
C PHE A 227 4.54 -10.11 -1.62
N ASN A 228 5.63 -10.31 -2.35
CA ASN A 228 5.94 -11.61 -2.96
C ASN A 228 6.13 -12.71 -1.92
N LEU A 229 6.70 -12.42 -0.74
CA LEU A 229 6.80 -13.38 0.37
C LEU A 229 5.42 -13.79 0.90
N TYR A 230 4.54 -12.81 1.11
CA TYR A 230 3.18 -13.08 1.59
C TYR A 230 2.34 -13.82 0.56
N ARG A 231 2.43 -13.42 -0.71
CA ARG A 231 1.75 -14.10 -1.82
C ARG A 231 2.22 -15.56 -1.96
N GLU A 232 3.51 -15.84 -1.82
CA GLU A 232 4.03 -17.20 -1.90
C GLU A 232 3.49 -18.06 -0.76
N ARG A 233 3.33 -17.49 0.43
CA ARG A 233 2.86 -18.22 1.61
C ARG A 233 1.35 -18.41 1.66
N TYR A 234 0.58 -17.37 1.34
CA TYR A 234 -0.88 -17.33 1.53
C TYR A 234 -1.66 -17.40 0.21
N GLY A 235 -0.99 -17.21 -0.92
CA GLY A 235 -1.64 -17.06 -2.22
C GLY A 235 -2.33 -15.70 -2.38
N ILE A 236 -3.00 -15.52 -3.51
CA ILE A 236 -3.98 -14.49 -3.80
C ILE A 236 -5.18 -15.17 -4.43
N LEU A 237 -6.37 -15.05 -3.82
CA LEU A 237 -7.62 -15.53 -4.38
C LEU A 237 -8.20 -14.45 -5.31
N ARG A 238 -8.39 -14.83 -6.59
CA ARG A 238 -8.84 -13.91 -7.65
C ARG A 238 -10.30 -14.10 -8.04
N ASP A 239 -11.00 -14.98 -7.32
CA ASP A 239 -12.41 -15.37 -7.57
C ASP A 239 -13.42 -14.55 -6.75
N GLY A 240 -12.96 -13.53 -6.02
CA GLY A 240 -13.79 -12.70 -5.15
C GLY A 240 -14.13 -13.32 -3.79
N THR A 241 -13.57 -14.47 -3.46
CA THR A 241 -13.80 -15.11 -2.16
C THR A 241 -12.81 -14.63 -1.11
N SER A 242 -13.23 -14.71 0.16
CA SER A 242 -12.35 -14.41 1.30
C SER A 242 -11.43 -15.59 1.60
N PRO A 243 -10.12 -15.37 1.79
CA PRO A 243 -9.19 -16.45 2.10
C PRO A 243 -9.40 -17.00 3.51
N GLN A 244 -9.40 -18.32 3.65
CA GLN A 244 -9.54 -18.96 4.96
C GLN A 244 -8.26 -18.84 5.80
N LEU A 245 -7.10 -18.89 5.17
CA LEU A 245 -5.80 -18.69 5.81
C LEU A 245 -5.23 -17.34 5.39
N THR A 246 -4.98 -16.49 6.37
CA THR A 246 -4.45 -15.14 6.15
C THR A 246 -3.28 -14.86 7.07
N PRO A 247 -2.43 -13.88 6.75
CA PRO A 247 -1.37 -13.46 7.66
C PRO A 247 -1.90 -12.90 9.00
N PHE A 248 -3.14 -12.48 9.06
CA PHE A 248 -3.78 -12.00 10.28
C PHE A 248 -3.97 -13.11 11.34
N HIS A 249 -4.09 -14.36 10.92
CA HIS A 249 -4.31 -15.50 11.84
C HIS A 249 -3.02 -16.26 12.15
N THR A 250 -1.88 -15.83 11.63
CA THR A 250 -0.62 -16.54 11.76
C THR A 250 0.40 -15.66 12.48
N TYR A 251 0.90 -16.13 13.61
CA TYR A 251 2.04 -15.49 14.27
C TYR A 251 3.11 -16.53 14.57
N PRO A 252 4.34 -16.32 14.14
CA PRO A 252 4.80 -15.23 13.30
C PRO A 252 4.28 -15.33 11.86
N PRO A 253 4.12 -14.15 11.16
CA PRO A 253 3.37 -14.09 9.90
C PRO A 253 4.05 -14.77 8.71
N LEU A 254 5.36 -14.97 8.75
CA LEU A 254 6.16 -15.62 7.70
C LEU A 254 7.02 -16.77 8.23
#